data_a2b48daf2d898e4fe466851b8be22959
#
_entry.id   a2b48daf2d898e4fe466851b8be22959
#
_cell.length_a   1.000
_cell.length_b   1.000
_cell.length_c   1.000
_cell.angle_alpha   90.00
_cell.angle_beta   90.00
_cell.angle_gamma   90.00
#
_symmetry.space_group_name_H-M   'P 1'
#
loop_
_entity.id
_entity.type
_entity.pdbx_description
1 polymer ?
#
loop_
_entity_poly.entity_id
_entity_poly.type
_entity_poly.pdbx_seq_one_letter_code
_entity_poly.pdbx_strand_id
1 'polypeptide(L)'
;MRSLPVPSSIHIIRVEPLRGNALVVLETKLVFALIDSFFGGRGAGAMKVEGREFTPIEQRMLYKVVSSAIKELENAWQPVYDLSFSYSRGEMNPQFAGIIPPDDVLIVVQFDVEMEEMSGNVMFCIPYMLIEPIRDRLYAGFHAEEKSANVDSAWVNRFKHELMGVNVDLSVELG
;
A
#
# COMPACT_ATOMS: atom_id res chain seq x y z
N MET A 1 -18.84 1.40 8.36
CA MET A 1 -17.78 2.34 7.93
C MET A 1 -17.78 3.54 8.84
N ARG A 2 -16.64 3.91 9.47
CA ARG A 2 -16.50 5.24 10.05
C ARG A 2 -16.60 6.24 8.89
N SER A 3 -17.52 7.18 8.98
CA SER A 3 -17.66 8.23 7.98
C SER A 3 -16.36 9.04 7.91
N LEU A 4 -15.75 9.11 6.73
CA LEU A 4 -14.62 10.00 6.51
C LEU A 4 -15.08 11.45 6.75
N PRO A 5 -14.24 12.30 7.35
CA PRO A 5 -14.59 13.70 7.52
C PRO A 5 -14.70 14.42 6.17
N VAL A 6 -15.49 15.47 6.12
CA VAL A 6 -15.60 16.34 4.93
C VAL A 6 -14.97 17.69 5.27
N PRO A 7 -14.03 18.19 4.45
CA PRO A 7 -13.50 17.61 3.21
C PRO A 7 -12.50 16.49 3.47
N SER A 8 -12.49 15.47 2.62
CA SER A 8 -11.46 14.43 2.58
C SER A 8 -10.67 14.53 1.27
N SER A 9 -9.41 14.16 1.29
CA SER A 9 -8.60 14.05 0.07
C SER A 9 -8.64 12.61 -0.41
N ILE A 10 -9.55 12.31 -1.33
CA ILE A 10 -9.79 10.98 -1.85
C ILE A 10 -9.34 10.93 -3.30
N HIS A 11 -8.45 10.00 -3.63
CA HIS A 11 -7.91 9.83 -4.97
C HIS A 11 -8.28 8.44 -5.48
N ILE A 12 -8.98 8.42 -6.61
CA ILE A 12 -9.38 7.20 -7.27
C ILE A 12 -8.27 6.80 -8.22
N ILE A 13 -7.80 5.58 -8.06
CA ILE A 13 -6.76 4.99 -8.90
C ILE A 13 -7.29 3.75 -9.60
N ARG A 14 -6.96 3.59 -10.87
CA ARG A 14 -7.29 2.42 -11.65
C ARG A 14 -6.19 1.39 -11.50
N VAL A 15 -6.56 0.12 -11.36
CA VAL A 15 -5.65 -1.00 -11.17
C VAL A 15 -5.75 -1.95 -12.37
N GLU A 16 -4.68 -2.07 -13.12
CA GLU A 16 -4.60 -2.98 -14.25
C GLU A 16 -3.61 -4.11 -13.97
N PRO A 17 -3.82 -5.33 -14.47
CA PRO A 17 -4.91 -5.80 -15.33
C PRO A 17 -6.20 -6.19 -14.61
N LEU A 18 -6.34 -5.93 -13.32
CA LEU A 18 -7.49 -6.34 -12.49
C LEU A 18 -8.80 -5.62 -12.85
N ARG A 19 -8.74 -4.59 -13.69
CA ARG A 19 -9.87 -3.85 -14.25
C ARG A 19 -10.82 -3.26 -13.22
N GLY A 20 -10.29 -2.69 -12.16
CA GLY A 20 -11.08 -2.03 -11.13
C GLY A 20 -10.40 -0.80 -10.58
N ASN A 21 -11.03 -0.19 -9.58
CA ASN A 21 -10.53 1.01 -8.93
C ASN A 21 -10.22 0.73 -7.45
N ALA A 22 -9.16 1.35 -6.96
CA ALA A 22 -8.82 1.44 -5.56
C ALA A 22 -8.84 2.93 -5.15
N LEU A 23 -8.75 3.21 -3.84
CA LEU A 23 -8.67 4.57 -3.32
C LEU A 23 -7.37 4.77 -2.54
N VAL A 24 -6.81 5.96 -2.71
CA VAL A 24 -5.84 6.53 -1.79
C VAL A 24 -6.53 7.68 -1.08
N VAL A 25 -6.59 7.62 0.24
CA VAL A 25 -7.21 8.64 1.08
C VAL A 25 -6.16 9.25 1.98
N LEU A 26 -5.98 10.57 1.89
CA LEU A 26 -5.10 11.30 2.79
C LEU A 26 -5.92 11.99 3.87
N GLU A 27 -5.46 11.89 5.11
CA GLU A 27 -6.03 12.62 6.22
C GLU A 27 -5.90 14.12 5.99
N THR A 28 -6.95 14.87 6.29
CA THR A 28 -7.00 16.32 6.06
C THR A 28 -5.85 17.08 6.73
N LYS A 29 -5.45 16.66 7.92
CA LYS A 29 -4.29 17.25 8.62
C LYS A 29 -3.00 17.06 7.83
N LEU A 30 -2.77 15.86 7.34
CA LEU A 30 -1.59 15.54 6.51
C LEU A 30 -1.59 16.36 5.22
N VAL A 31 -2.75 16.53 4.59
CA VAL A 31 -2.90 17.35 3.38
C VAL A 31 -2.42 18.78 3.62
N PHE A 32 -2.89 19.42 4.70
CA PHE A 32 -2.49 20.79 5.00
C PHE A 32 -1.02 20.90 5.42
N ALA A 33 -0.48 19.90 6.11
CA ALA A 33 0.93 19.85 6.42
C ALA A 33 1.80 19.77 5.17
N LEU A 34 1.41 18.91 4.22
CA LEU A 34 2.08 18.79 2.92
C LEU A 34 2.03 20.12 2.16
N ILE A 35 0.85 20.75 2.09
CA ILE A 35 0.68 22.05 1.41
C ILE A 35 1.56 23.11 2.06
N ASP A 36 1.55 23.24 3.39
CA ASP A 36 2.39 24.18 4.12
C ASP A 36 3.89 23.96 3.84
N SER A 37 4.34 22.70 3.87
CA SER A 37 5.72 22.32 3.53
C SER A 37 6.11 22.71 2.11
N PHE A 38 5.20 22.56 1.14
CA PHE A 38 5.44 22.98 -0.25
C PHE A 38 5.64 24.49 -0.39
N PHE A 39 5.02 25.28 0.48
CA PHE A 39 5.20 26.74 0.53
C PHE A 39 6.35 27.17 1.45
N GLY A 40 7.15 26.25 1.96
CA GLY A 40 8.32 26.54 2.78
C GLY A 40 8.00 26.71 4.27
N GLY A 41 6.78 26.34 4.71
CA GLY A 41 6.40 26.25 6.11
C GLY A 41 6.98 24.98 6.77
N ARG A 42 6.90 24.94 8.10
CA ARG A 42 7.37 23.76 8.88
C ARG A 42 6.29 22.70 9.12
N GLY A 43 5.16 22.79 8.43
CA GLY A 43 4.02 21.89 8.67
C GLY A 43 3.22 22.19 9.95
N ALA A 44 3.72 23.08 10.79
CA ALA A 44 3.12 23.46 12.08
C ALA A 44 2.03 24.54 11.97
N GLY A 45 1.75 25.02 10.76
CA GLY A 45 0.75 26.06 10.53
C GLY A 45 -0.62 25.56 10.95
N ALA A 46 -1.13 26.05 12.07
CA ALA A 46 -2.52 25.91 12.49
C ALA A 46 -3.44 26.66 11.52
N MET A 47 -3.47 26.23 10.24
CA MET A 47 -4.54 26.62 9.36
C MET A 47 -5.83 26.11 9.99
N LYS A 48 -6.78 27.01 10.26
CA LYS A 48 -8.16 26.63 10.57
C LYS A 48 -8.71 25.80 9.41
N VAL A 49 -8.64 24.50 9.60
CA VAL A 49 -9.01 23.47 8.62
C VAL A 49 -10.54 23.28 8.59
N GLU A 50 -11.31 24.25 9.00
CA GLU A 50 -12.75 24.12 9.09
C GLU A 50 -13.40 24.26 7.71
N GLY A 51 -13.65 23.09 7.08
CA GLY A 51 -14.70 22.94 6.08
C GLY A 51 -14.46 23.56 4.71
N ARG A 52 -13.26 24.09 4.40
CA ARG A 52 -13.00 24.65 3.06
C ARG A 52 -12.54 23.58 2.05
N GLU A 53 -12.97 23.72 0.85
CA GLU A 53 -12.50 22.90 -0.26
C GLU A 53 -11.04 23.23 -0.62
N PHE A 54 -10.33 22.25 -1.21
CA PHE A 54 -8.97 22.47 -1.72
C PHE A 54 -9.00 23.29 -2.99
N THR A 55 -8.16 24.31 -3.06
CA THR A 55 -7.97 25.11 -4.25
C THR A 55 -7.38 24.29 -5.41
N PRO A 56 -7.52 24.73 -6.67
CA PRO A 56 -6.94 24.04 -7.82
C PRO A 56 -5.42 23.84 -7.73
N ILE A 57 -4.71 24.78 -7.09
CA ILE A 57 -3.26 24.68 -6.87
C ILE A 57 -2.96 23.57 -5.86
N GLU A 58 -3.67 23.52 -4.73
CA GLU A 58 -3.55 22.48 -3.72
C GLU A 58 -3.87 21.10 -4.30
N GLN A 59 -4.94 20.97 -5.07
CA GLN A 59 -5.30 19.73 -5.76
C GLN A 59 -4.18 19.26 -6.70
N ARG A 60 -3.53 20.17 -7.41
CA ARG A 60 -2.43 19.84 -8.32
C ARG A 60 -1.17 19.39 -7.56
N MET A 61 -0.92 19.94 -6.37
CA MET A 61 0.16 19.50 -5.48
C MET A 61 -0.13 18.08 -4.96
N LEU A 62 -1.33 17.85 -4.46
CA LEU A 62 -1.77 16.54 -3.99
C LEU A 62 -1.69 15.48 -5.10
N TYR A 63 -2.10 15.82 -6.33
CA TYR A 63 -1.93 14.93 -7.48
C TYR A 63 -0.48 14.49 -7.66
N LYS A 64 0.50 15.38 -7.53
CA LYS A 64 1.92 15.03 -7.65
C LYS A 64 2.37 14.07 -6.55
N VAL A 65 1.97 14.34 -5.30
CA VAL A 65 2.30 13.48 -4.15
C VAL A 65 1.70 12.08 -4.34
N VAL A 66 0.42 12.02 -4.66
CA VAL A 66 -0.28 10.75 -4.87
C VAL A 66 0.29 9.99 -6.05
N SER A 67 0.64 10.68 -7.15
CA SER A 67 1.25 10.03 -8.32
C SER A 67 2.62 9.41 -8.00
N SER A 68 3.42 10.06 -7.16
CA SER A 68 4.67 9.46 -6.67
C SER A 68 4.41 8.25 -5.78
N ALA A 69 3.46 8.35 -4.85
CA ALA A 69 3.11 7.24 -3.96
C ALA A 69 2.56 6.03 -4.74
N ILE A 70 1.74 6.27 -5.77
CA ILE A 70 1.20 5.22 -6.66
C ILE A 70 2.34 4.48 -7.38
N LYS A 71 3.35 5.21 -7.82
CA LYS A 71 4.51 4.60 -8.51
C LYS A 71 5.33 3.71 -7.58
N GLU A 72 5.54 4.14 -6.34
CA GLU A 72 6.21 3.29 -5.34
C GLU A 72 5.36 2.08 -4.95
N LEU A 73 4.04 2.23 -4.91
CA LEU A 73 3.12 1.13 -4.70
C LEU A 73 3.22 0.09 -5.83
N GLU A 74 3.32 0.53 -7.09
CA GLU A 74 3.52 -0.32 -8.26
C GLU A 74 4.81 -1.13 -8.12
N ASN A 75 5.93 -0.48 -7.76
CA ASN A 75 7.20 -1.13 -7.49
C ASN A 75 7.09 -2.19 -6.37
N ALA A 76 6.35 -1.89 -5.31
CA ALA A 76 6.14 -2.80 -4.19
C ALA A 76 5.30 -4.04 -4.54
N TRP A 77 4.38 -3.92 -5.50
CA TRP A 77 3.56 -5.03 -5.97
C TRP A 77 4.27 -5.93 -6.99
N GLN A 78 5.27 -5.42 -7.69
CA GLN A 78 5.97 -6.14 -8.77
C GLN A 78 6.46 -7.54 -8.39
N PRO A 79 7.02 -7.81 -7.18
CA PRO A 79 7.45 -9.16 -6.80
C PRO A 79 6.32 -10.16 -6.65
N VAL A 80 5.09 -9.71 -6.37
CA VAL A 80 3.91 -10.56 -6.12
C VAL A 80 3.07 -10.72 -7.37
N TYR A 81 2.75 -9.59 -7.99
CA TYR A 81 1.94 -9.54 -9.20
C TYR A 81 2.20 -8.22 -9.93
N ASP A 82 2.41 -8.30 -11.22
CA ASP A 82 2.66 -7.13 -12.07
C ASP A 82 1.38 -6.31 -12.23
N LEU A 83 1.23 -5.33 -11.33
CA LEU A 83 0.12 -4.39 -11.32
C LEU A 83 0.59 -3.04 -11.83
N SER A 84 -0.24 -2.39 -12.63
CA SER A 84 -0.07 -1.00 -13.03
C SER A 84 -1.18 -0.15 -12.42
N PHE A 85 -0.78 0.96 -11.82
CA PHE A 85 -1.68 1.89 -11.18
C PHE A 85 -1.72 3.22 -11.93
N SER A 86 -2.90 3.69 -12.31
CA SER A 86 -3.08 4.96 -12.96
C SER A 86 -4.04 5.86 -12.19
N TYR A 87 -3.67 7.12 -12.04
CA TYR A 87 -4.54 8.12 -11.42
C TYR A 87 -5.75 8.40 -12.29
N SER A 88 -6.96 8.30 -11.74
CA SER A 88 -8.20 8.58 -12.45
C SER A 88 -8.72 9.97 -12.13
N ARG A 89 -9.07 10.23 -10.87
CA ARG A 89 -9.58 11.53 -10.42
C ARG A 89 -9.45 11.71 -8.91
N GLY A 90 -9.54 12.95 -8.45
CA GLY A 90 -9.64 13.31 -7.03
C GLY A 90 -11.06 13.71 -6.66
N GLU A 91 -11.48 13.37 -5.44
CA GLU A 91 -12.77 13.70 -4.85
C GLU A 91 -12.58 14.25 -3.44
N MET A 92 -13.42 15.21 -3.06
CA MET A 92 -13.38 15.80 -1.71
C MET A 92 -14.53 15.30 -0.83
N ASN A 93 -15.58 14.80 -1.46
CA ASN A 93 -16.73 14.24 -0.77
C ASN A 93 -16.75 12.71 -0.92
N PRO A 94 -16.71 11.95 0.19
CA PRO A 94 -16.75 10.49 0.15
C PRO A 94 -17.96 9.90 -0.58
N GLN A 95 -19.08 10.63 -0.62
CA GLN A 95 -20.30 10.18 -1.31
C GLN A 95 -20.10 10.07 -2.84
N PHE A 96 -19.20 10.89 -3.40
CA PHE A 96 -18.90 10.88 -4.83
C PHE A 96 -17.75 9.93 -5.20
N ALA A 97 -17.03 9.43 -4.21
CA ALA A 97 -15.95 8.47 -4.44
C ALA A 97 -16.45 7.06 -4.81
N GLY A 98 -17.76 6.80 -4.74
CA GLY A 98 -18.45 5.52 -4.88
C GLY A 98 -17.86 4.54 -5.88
N ILE A 99 -16.79 3.83 -5.47
CA ILE A 99 -16.15 2.81 -6.31
C ILE A 99 -16.69 1.40 -6.01
N ILE A 100 -17.48 1.28 -4.93
CA ILE A 100 -17.98 0.01 -4.43
C ILE A 100 -19.41 0.16 -3.93
N PRO A 101 -20.26 -0.88 -4.13
CA PRO A 101 -21.52 -1.01 -3.45
C PRO A 101 -21.35 -0.97 -1.91
N PRO A 102 -22.34 -0.47 -1.15
CA PRO A 102 -22.23 -0.36 0.31
C PRO A 102 -22.00 -1.67 1.05
N ASP A 103 -22.40 -2.79 0.45
CA ASP A 103 -22.37 -4.12 1.04
C ASP A 103 -21.08 -4.90 0.70
N ASP A 104 -20.21 -4.35 -0.12
CA ASP A 104 -18.96 -5.00 -0.52
C ASP A 104 -17.86 -4.88 0.55
N VAL A 105 -16.99 -5.88 0.60
CA VAL A 105 -15.84 -5.92 1.50
C VAL A 105 -14.72 -5.04 0.96
N LEU A 106 -14.23 -4.15 1.82
CA LEU A 106 -13.11 -3.26 1.54
C LEU A 106 -11.93 -3.63 2.41
N ILE A 107 -10.79 -3.87 1.79
CA ILE A 107 -9.51 -3.99 2.48
C ILE A 107 -8.95 -2.59 2.64
N VAL A 108 -8.63 -2.22 3.88
CA VAL A 108 -8.05 -0.91 4.21
C VAL A 108 -6.68 -1.14 4.82
N VAL A 109 -5.65 -0.62 4.16
CA VAL A 109 -4.29 -0.55 4.69
C VAL A 109 -4.03 0.89 5.09
N GLN A 110 -3.71 1.12 6.35
CA GLN A 110 -3.40 2.44 6.89
C GLN A 110 -1.91 2.56 7.12
N PHE A 111 -1.34 3.67 6.66
CA PHE A 111 0.04 4.06 6.92
C PHE A 111 0.05 5.31 7.77
N ASP A 112 0.78 5.26 8.87
CA ASP A 112 1.06 6.44 9.69
C ASP A 112 2.27 7.16 9.10
N VAL A 113 2.11 8.43 8.77
CA VAL A 113 3.15 9.27 8.18
C VAL A 113 3.58 10.29 9.22
N GLU A 114 4.85 10.25 9.58
CA GLU A 114 5.47 11.23 10.48
C GLU A 114 6.31 12.21 9.67
N MET A 115 6.10 13.49 9.92
CA MET A 115 6.91 14.60 9.43
C MET A 115 7.45 15.34 10.65
N GLU A 116 8.51 16.14 10.52
CA GLU A 116 9.26 16.76 11.64
C GLU A 116 8.41 17.26 12.82
N GLU A 117 7.27 17.91 12.55
CA GLU A 117 6.39 18.47 13.60
C GLU A 117 4.94 17.98 13.48
N MET A 118 4.63 17.13 12.51
CA MET A 118 3.26 16.67 12.25
C MET A 118 3.19 15.18 11.92
N SER A 119 2.09 14.56 12.31
CA SER A 119 1.74 13.21 11.92
C SER A 119 0.37 13.17 11.27
N GLY A 120 0.16 12.23 10.39
CA GLY A 120 -1.13 12.00 9.75
C GLY A 120 -1.18 10.64 9.07
N ASN A 121 -2.34 10.29 8.53
CA ASN A 121 -2.60 8.98 7.98
C ASN A 121 -2.85 9.02 6.48
N VAL A 122 -2.31 8.00 5.80
CA VAL A 122 -2.65 7.65 4.43
C VAL A 122 -3.33 6.29 4.44
N MET A 123 -4.50 6.18 3.84
CA MET A 123 -5.22 4.92 3.71
C MET A 123 -5.24 4.49 2.24
N PHE A 124 -4.87 3.25 2.01
CA PHE A 124 -5.05 2.57 0.74
C PHE A 124 -6.23 1.60 0.86
N CYS A 125 -7.28 1.84 0.07
CA CYS A 125 -8.52 1.10 0.15
C CYS A 125 -8.73 0.31 -1.13
N ILE A 126 -8.79 -1.02 -1.02
CA ILE A 126 -8.91 -1.95 -2.15
C ILE A 126 -10.20 -2.75 -1.99
N PRO A 127 -11.12 -2.74 -2.96
CA PRO A 127 -12.23 -3.68 -2.99
C PRO A 127 -11.74 -5.12 -2.98
N TYR A 128 -12.32 -5.97 -2.11
CA TYR A 128 -11.91 -7.38 -2.03
C TYR A 128 -12.06 -8.09 -3.38
N MET A 129 -13.15 -7.83 -4.10
CA MET A 129 -13.41 -8.38 -5.43
C MET A 129 -12.27 -8.07 -6.44
N LEU A 130 -11.54 -6.97 -6.23
CA LEU A 130 -10.44 -6.59 -7.10
C LEU A 130 -9.23 -7.51 -6.93
N ILE A 131 -8.95 -7.96 -5.70
CA ILE A 131 -7.81 -8.83 -5.39
C ILE A 131 -8.17 -10.32 -5.38
N GLU A 132 -9.45 -10.65 -5.33
CA GLU A 132 -9.90 -12.04 -5.33
C GLU A 132 -9.28 -12.90 -6.45
N PRO A 133 -9.16 -12.42 -7.72
CA PRO A 133 -8.53 -13.20 -8.78
C PRO A 133 -7.06 -13.56 -8.56
N ILE A 134 -6.35 -12.79 -7.74
CA ILE A 134 -4.92 -12.99 -7.45
C ILE A 134 -4.67 -13.53 -6.05
N ARG A 135 -5.74 -13.85 -5.30
CA ARG A 135 -5.68 -14.32 -3.91
C ARG A 135 -4.70 -15.47 -3.71
N ASP A 136 -4.74 -16.47 -4.56
CA ASP A 136 -3.90 -17.66 -4.43
C ASP A 136 -2.40 -17.33 -4.62
N ARG A 137 -2.09 -16.33 -5.45
CA ARG A 137 -0.70 -15.82 -5.59
C ARG A 137 -0.25 -15.05 -4.36
N LEU A 138 -1.15 -14.26 -3.75
CA LEU A 138 -0.86 -13.55 -2.50
C LEU A 138 -0.52 -14.54 -1.37
N TYR A 139 -1.27 -15.62 -1.25
CA TYR A 139 -0.97 -16.68 -0.28
C TYR A 139 0.34 -17.40 -0.57
N ALA A 140 0.62 -17.71 -1.84
CA ALA A 140 1.86 -18.36 -2.23
C ALA A 140 3.11 -17.49 -1.97
N GLY A 141 3.01 -16.18 -2.25
CA GLY A 141 4.08 -15.20 -1.98
C GLY A 141 4.39 -15.10 -0.48
N PHE A 142 3.37 -15.01 0.36
CA PHE A 142 3.50 -14.94 1.81
C PHE A 142 4.21 -16.17 2.40
N HIS A 143 3.85 -17.36 1.96
CA HIS A 143 4.50 -18.60 2.38
C HIS A 143 5.93 -18.76 1.85
N ALA A 144 6.28 -18.12 0.74
CA ALA A 144 7.65 -18.11 0.24
C ALA A 144 8.55 -17.20 1.07
N GLU A 145 8.04 -16.04 1.52
CA GLU A 145 8.76 -15.13 2.41
C GLU A 145 8.89 -15.69 3.83
N GLU A 146 7.87 -16.33 4.40
CA GLU A 146 7.98 -17.02 5.68
C GLU A 146 9.02 -18.14 5.65
N LYS A 147 9.09 -18.90 4.56
CA LYS A 147 10.13 -19.93 4.37
C LYS A 147 11.51 -19.29 4.21
N SER A 148 11.63 -18.17 3.55
CA SER A 148 12.88 -17.44 3.35
C SER A 148 13.36 -16.72 4.62
N ALA A 149 12.45 -16.14 5.39
CA ALA A 149 12.78 -15.46 6.66
C ALA A 149 13.06 -16.45 7.82
N ASN A 150 12.50 -17.66 7.77
CA ASN A 150 12.66 -18.68 8.81
C ASN A 150 13.75 -19.72 8.50
N VAL A 151 14.33 -19.69 7.30
CA VAL A 151 15.53 -20.47 7.01
C VAL A 151 16.72 -19.65 7.47
N ASP A 152 17.07 -19.79 8.75
CA ASP A 152 18.31 -19.29 9.29
C ASP A 152 19.46 -19.80 8.40
N SER A 153 20.06 -18.90 7.64
CA SER A 153 21.14 -19.21 6.69
C SER A 153 22.31 -19.91 7.41
N ALA A 154 22.48 -19.64 8.70
CA ALA A 154 23.42 -20.32 9.58
C ALA A 154 23.05 -21.80 9.78
N TRP A 155 21.76 -22.13 9.92
CA TRP A 155 21.28 -23.51 10.05
C TRP A 155 21.46 -24.30 8.74
N VAL A 156 21.14 -23.72 7.60
CA VAL A 156 21.34 -24.35 6.28
C VAL A 156 22.82 -24.65 6.02
N ASN A 157 23.71 -23.72 6.35
CA ASN A 157 25.13 -23.90 6.19
C ASN A 157 25.70 -24.95 7.16
N ARG A 158 25.20 -24.99 8.39
CA ARG A 158 25.55 -25.99 9.39
C ARG A 158 25.07 -27.38 8.98
N PHE A 159 23.82 -27.47 8.48
CA PHE A 159 23.25 -28.73 7.98
C PHE A 159 24.00 -29.26 6.75
N LYS A 160 24.37 -28.39 5.81
CA LYS A 160 25.24 -28.76 4.67
C LYS A 160 26.60 -29.29 5.12
N HIS A 161 27.19 -28.65 6.13
CA HIS A 161 28.50 -29.04 6.64
C HIS A 161 28.45 -30.43 7.32
N GLU A 162 27.42 -30.70 8.13
CA GLU A 162 27.20 -31.98 8.78
C GLU A 162 26.88 -33.08 7.75
N LEU A 163 26.10 -32.80 6.71
CA LEU A 163 25.80 -33.76 5.64
C LEU A 163 27.03 -34.15 4.83
N MET A 164 28.00 -33.27 4.65
CA MET A 164 29.27 -33.60 3.95
C MET A 164 30.21 -34.47 4.78
N GLY A 165 29.98 -34.55 6.09
CA GLY A 165 30.77 -35.39 7.01
C GLY A 165 30.16 -36.77 7.24
N VAL A 166 28.99 -37.09 6.68
CA VAL A 166 28.35 -38.39 6.87
C VAL A 166 28.97 -39.45 5.94
N ASN A 167 29.60 -40.45 6.53
CA ASN A 167 30.04 -41.65 5.82
C ASN A 167 28.84 -42.58 5.59
N VAL A 168 28.54 -42.89 4.35
CA VAL A 168 27.50 -43.86 3.97
C VAL A 168 28.17 -45.15 3.53
N ASP A 169 27.97 -46.24 4.28
CA ASP A 169 28.40 -47.56 3.86
C ASP A 169 27.35 -48.17 2.90
N LEU A 170 27.79 -48.38 1.68
CA LEU A 170 26.98 -49.06 0.66
C LEU A 170 27.31 -50.56 0.66
N SER A 171 26.40 -51.41 1.16
CA SER A 171 26.45 -52.85 0.99
C SER A 171 25.59 -53.28 -0.20
N VAL A 172 26.21 -53.91 -1.19
CA VAL A 172 25.52 -54.54 -2.34
C VAL A 172 25.54 -56.04 -2.10
N GLU A 173 24.38 -56.65 -1.88
CA GLU A 173 24.22 -58.12 -1.95
C GLU A 173 24.03 -58.48 -3.44
N LEU A 174 25.04 -59.23 -3.95
CA LEU A 174 24.93 -59.88 -5.25
C LEU A 174 24.31 -61.25 -5.07
N GLY A 175 23.04 -61.42 -5.42
CA GLY A 175 22.35 -62.70 -5.52
C GLY A 175 22.54 -63.36 -6.86
#